data_fb3d07aec38cae8b352a5326e06bcb16
#
_entry.id   fb3d07aec38cae8b352a5326e06bcb16
#
_cell.length_a   1.000
_cell.length_b   1.000
_cell.length_c   1.000
_cell.angle_alpha   90.00
_cell.angle_beta   90.00
_cell.angle_gamma   90.00
#
_symmetry.space_group_name_H-M   'P 1'
#
loop_
_entity.id
_entity.type
_entity.pdbx_description
1 polymer ?
#
loop_
_entity_poly.entity_id
_entity_poly.type
_entity_poly.pdbx_seq_one_letter_code
_entity_poly.pdbx_strand_id
1 'polypeptide(L)'
;MLRSMRVLTGEGREALGAHLNEEKTAMAAGDRQRLTYLMGDFHIRIAELSGNTIIVDILRDLTARTILISMLYQSEFHAAQSHDGHCRIFEAMQAGDFVRAAELSVEHLDEVEIGLDLTTRPDPLSELRSSLSLPAKTVPQLPDPKNHNFKGAIKTC
;
A
#
# COMPACT_ATOMS: atom_id res chain seq x y z
N MET A 1 -17.76 2.84 -6.60
CA MET A 1 -18.01 3.04 -5.15
C MET A 1 -18.16 4.53 -4.84
N LEU A 2 -17.10 5.35 -4.78
CA LEU A 2 -17.21 6.77 -4.42
C LEU A 2 -18.19 7.56 -5.30
N ARG A 3 -18.16 7.41 -6.62
CA ARG A 3 -19.10 8.09 -7.55
C ARG A 3 -20.58 7.79 -7.27
N SER A 4 -20.91 6.71 -6.59
CA SER A 4 -22.29 6.37 -6.23
C SER A 4 -22.70 6.86 -4.84
N MET A 5 -21.76 7.35 -4.03
CA MET A 5 -22.06 7.97 -2.75
C MET A 5 -22.77 9.32 -2.98
N ARG A 6 -23.71 9.64 -2.08
CA ARG A 6 -24.50 10.87 -2.15
C ARG A 6 -24.21 11.82 -1.01
N VAL A 7 -23.79 11.28 0.14
CA VAL A 7 -23.58 12.06 1.36
C VAL A 7 -22.48 11.40 2.19
N LEU A 8 -21.60 12.21 2.73
CA LEU A 8 -20.71 11.82 3.83
C LEU A 8 -21.43 12.21 5.14
N THR A 9 -21.80 11.21 5.92
CA THR A 9 -22.48 11.44 7.23
C THR A 9 -21.55 12.16 8.20
N GLY A 10 -22.11 12.81 9.24
CA GLY A 10 -21.32 13.43 10.31
C GLY A 10 -20.39 12.44 10.98
N GLU A 11 -20.91 11.25 11.31
CA GLU A 11 -20.14 10.14 11.92
C GLU A 11 -19.00 9.67 10.96
N GLY A 12 -19.29 9.49 9.68
CA GLY A 12 -18.27 9.12 8.70
C GLY A 12 -17.16 10.17 8.55
N ARG A 13 -17.53 11.45 8.62
CA ARG A 13 -16.58 12.57 8.62
C ARG A 13 -15.66 12.54 9.83
N GLU A 14 -16.24 12.37 11.02
CA GLU A 14 -15.47 12.29 12.26
C GLU A 14 -14.53 11.08 12.27
N ALA A 15 -15.02 9.92 11.85
CA ALA A 15 -14.24 8.68 11.79
C ALA A 15 -13.05 8.79 10.83
N LEU A 16 -13.25 9.31 9.60
CA LEU A 16 -12.16 9.51 8.65
C LEU A 16 -11.17 10.60 9.11
N GLY A 17 -11.67 11.70 9.69
CA GLY A 17 -10.81 12.75 10.24
C GLY A 17 -9.94 12.24 11.40
N ALA A 18 -10.50 11.44 12.31
CA ALA A 18 -9.75 10.79 13.38
C ALA A 18 -8.68 9.84 12.81
N HIS A 19 -9.04 9.06 11.79
CA HIS A 19 -8.11 8.15 11.12
C HIS A 19 -6.91 8.87 10.49
N LEU A 20 -7.12 9.97 9.78
CA LEU A 20 -6.04 10.78 9.21
C LEU A 20 -5.12 11.39 10.29
N ASN A 21 -5.68 11.76 11.44
CA ASN A 21 -4.88 12.19 12.59
C ASN A 21 -4.03 11.06 13.18
N GLU A 22 -4.52 9.82 13.16
CA GLU A 22 -3.73 8.64 13.56
C GLU A 22 -2.58 8.38 12.59
N GLU A 23 -2.80 8.50 11.26
CA GLU A 23 -1.73 8.41 10.26
C GLU A 23 -0.64 9.45 10.53
N LYS A 24 -1.04 10.71 10.73
CA LYS A 24 -0.12 11.81 11.04
C LYS A 24 0.68 11.55 12.32
N THR A 25 0.04 11.00 13.35
CA THR A 25 0.67 10.66 14.63
C THR A 25 1.69 9.53 14.46
N ALA A 26 1.34 8.47 13.73
CA ALA A 26 2.24 7.36 13.43
C ALA A 26 3.45 7.82 12.62
N MET A 27 3.24 8.71 11.64
CA MET A 27 4.31 9.33 10.84
C MET A 27 5.26 10.15 11.71
N ALA A 28 4.73 11.00 12.58
CA ALA A 28 5.54 11.81 13.49
C ALA A 28 6.33 10.98 14.52
N ALA A 29 5.81 9.80 14.89
CA ALA A 29 6.47 8.85 15.79
C ALA A 29 7.50 7.96 15.07
N GLY A 30 7.57 7.96 13.72
CA GLY A 30 8.38 7.04 12.95
C GLY A 30 7.89 5.58 13.03
N ASP A 31 6.65 5.36 13.45
CA ASP A 31 6.04 4.03 13.54
C ASP A 31 5.58 3.55 12.16
N ARG A 32 6.54 3.04 11.40
CA ARG A 32 6.32 2.57 10.02
C ARG A 32 5.28 1.46 9.93
N GLN A 33 5.30 0.53 10.88
CA GLN A 33 4.38 -0.61 10.85
C GLN A 33 2.93 -0.13 11.03
N ARG A 34 2.68 0.70 12.04
CA ARG A 34 1.37 1.29 12.28
C ARG A 34 0.93 2.16 11.10
N LEU A 35 1.83 3.02 10.60
CA LEU A 35 1.54 3.91 9.48
C LEU A 35 1.13 3.13 8.23
N THR A 36 1.89 2.11 7.83
CA THR A 36 1.56 1.29 6.66
C THR A 36 0.21 0.59 6.81
N TYR A 37 -0.11 0.11 8.01
CA TYR A 37 -1.42 -0.46 8.30
C TYR A 37 -2.53 0.57 8.13
N LEU A 38 -2.40 1.75 8.75
CA LEU A 38 -3.40 2.81 8.69
C LEU A 38 -3.63 3.29 7.26
N MET A 39 -2.58 3.43 6.46
CA MET A 39 -2.69 3.82 5.06
C MET A 39 -3.55 2.84 4.24
N GLY A 40 -3.39 1.53 4.46
CA GLY A 40 -4.26 0.55 3.83
C GLY A 40 -5.69 0.60 4.37
N ASP A 41 -5.85 0.75 5.68
CA ASP A 41 -7.15 0.77 6.37
C ASP A 41 -8.03 1.97 5.94
N PHE A 42 -7.43 3.10 5.55
CA PHE A 42 -8.15 4.27 5.02
C PHE A 42 -9.11 3.90 3.87
N HIS A 43 -8.63 3.11 2.92
CA HIS A 43 -9.45 2.68 1.78
C HIS A 43 -10.60 1.75 2.19
N ILE A 44 -10.37 0.91 3.19
CA ILE A 44 -11.39 0.02 3.74
C ILE A 44 -12.47 0.86 4.42
N ARG A 45 -12.11 1.86 5.23
CA ARG A 45 -13.05 2.77 5.90
C ARG A 45 -13.91 3.54 4.91
N ILE A 46 -13.33 4.05 3.82
CA ILE A 46 -14.12 4.67 2.75
C ILE A 46 -15.10 3.68 2.14
N ALA A 47 -14.68 2.43 1.93
CA ALA A 47 -15.56 1.41 1.38
C ALA A 47 -16.72 1.08 2.31
N GLU A 48 -16.50 1.01 3.61
CA GLU A 48 -17.51 0.79 4.64
C GLU A 48 -18.61 1.86 4.60
N LEU A 49 -18.23 3.13 4.37
CA LEU A 49 -19.19 4.23 4.22
C LEU A 49 -20.10 4.08 2.98
N SER A 50 -19.71 3.27 2.00
CA SER A 50 -20.57 2.99 0.85
C SER A 50 -21.69 1.99 1.14
N GLY A 51 -21.65 1.29 2.26
CA GLY A 51 -22.59 0.25 2.65
C GLY A 51 -22.52 -1.03 1.82
N ASN A 52 -21.55 -1.15 0.89
CA ASN A 52 -21.39 -2.33 0.04
C ASN A 52 -20.38 -3.31 0.65
N THR A 53 -20.91 -4.31 1.37
CA THR A 53 -20.11 -5.31 2.08
C THR A 53 -19.22 -6.15 1.16
N ILE A 54 -19.67 -6.43 -0.07
CA ILE A 54 -18.87 -7.21 -1.05
C ILE A 54 -17.60 -6.44 -1.43
N ILE A 55 -17.72 -5.14 -1.67
CA ILE A 55 -16.56 -4.28 -1.99
C ILE A 55 -15.62 -4.20 -0.78
N VAL A 56 -16.17 -4.09 0.43
CA VAL A 56 -15.38 -4.07 1.67
C VAL A 56 -14.55 -5.34 1.81
N ASP A 57 -15.16 -6.52 1.60
CA ASP A 57 -14.46 -7.80 1.75
C ASP A 57 -13.35 -7.97 0.70
N ILE A 58 -13.61 -7.59 -0.56
CA ILE A 58 -12.60 -7.58 -1.63
C ILE A 58 -11.44 -6.64 -1.28
N LEU A 59 -11.75 -5.43 -0.81
CA LEU A 59 -10.72 -4.45 -0.45
C LEU A 59 -9.89 -4.91 0.74
N ARG A 60 -10.48 -5.55 1.74
CA ARG A 60 -9.73 -6.12 2.87
C ARG A 60 -8.69 -7.13 2.41
N ASP A 61 -9.05 -8.07 1.52
CA ASP A 61 -8.11 -9.06 0.99
C ASP A 61 -6.99 -8.39 0.17
N LEU A 62 -7.34 -7.50 -0.75
CA LEU A 62 -6.37 -6.78 -1.56
C LEU A 62 -5.45 -5.89 -0.70
N THR A 63 -6.00 -5.16 0.25
CA THR A 63 -5.25 -4.26 1.14
C THR A 63 -4.26 -5.05 2.00
N ALA A 64 -4.64 -6.21 2.54
CA ALA A 64 -3.73 -7.04 3.32
C ALA A 64 -2.48 -7.44 2.51
N ARG A 65 -2.65 -7.75 1.22
CA ARG A 65 -1.54 -8.06 0.31
C ARG A 65 -0.70 -6.82 -0.02
N THR A 66 -1.34 -5.68 -0.25
CA THR A 66 -0.65 -4.42 -0.55
C THR A 66 0.15 -3.92 0.65
N ILE A 67 -0.38 -4.02 1.87
CA ILE A 67 0.34 -3.68 3.11
C ILE A 67 1.65 -4.46 3.20
N LEU A 68 1.63 -5.76 2.92
CA LEU A 68 2.84 -6.58 2.95
C LEU A 68 3.89 -6.09 1.93
N ILE A 69 3.46 -5.76 0.71
CA ILE A 69 4.33 -5.22 -0.33
C ILE A 69 4.88 -3.85 0.09
N SER A 70 4.03 -2.96 0.59
CA SER A 70 4.43 -1.63 1.04
C SER A 70 5.43 -1.67 2.19
N MET A 71 5.27 -2.59 3.15
CA MET A 71 6.25 -2.79 4.22
C MET A 71 7.64 -3.15 3.71
N LEU A 72 7.72 -3.86 2.59
CA LEU A 72 8.98 -4.32 2.02
C LEU A 72 9.62 -3.30 1.06
N TYR A 73 8.81 -2.50 0.35
CA TYR A 73 9.26 -1.74 -0.81
C TYR A 73 8.98 -0.23 -0.76
N GLN A 74 8.15 0.24 0.17
CA GLN A 74 7.81 1.66 0.26
C GLN A 74 8.83 2.45 1.09
N SER A 75 9.25 3.62 0.60
CA SER A 75 10.08 4.55 1.36
C SER A 75 9.25 5.48 2.26
N GLU A 76 9.90 6.12 3.25
CA GLU A 76 9.24 7.13 4.12
C GLU A 76 8.73 8.34 3.34
N PHE A 77 9.44 8.74 2.30
CA PHE A 77 9.01 9.84 1.42
C PHE A 77 7.67 9.54 0.75
N HIS A 78 7.50 8.34 0.22
CA HIS A 78 6.25 7.93 -0.42
C HIS A 78 5.12 7.73 0.59
N ALA A 79 5.43 7.40 1.84
CA ALA A 79 4.42 7.33 2.88
C ALA A 79 3.83 8.72 3.20
N ALA A 80 4.64 9.78 3.26
CA ALA A 80 4.15 11.14 3.45
C ALA A 80 3.28 11.61 2.27
N GLN A 81 3.70 11.32 1.04
CA GLN A 81 2.94 11.63 -0.17
C GLN A 81 1.59 10.89 -0.19
N SER A 82 1.57 9.64 0.27
CA SER A 82 0.34 8.84 0.39
C SER A 82 -0.65 9.47 1.38
N HIS A 83 -0.18 9.96 2.53
CA HIS A 83 -1.01 10.68 3.49
C HIS A 83 -1.62 11.95 2.90
N ASP A 84 -0.85 12.75 2.15
CA ASP A 84 -1.36 13.94 1.46
C ASP A 84 -2.47 13.56 0.44
N GLY A 85 -2.30 12.45 -0.27
CA GLY A 85 -3.32 11.90 -1.15
C GLY A 85 -4.63 11.60 -0.42
N HIS A 86 -4.55 10.96 0.75
CA HIS A 86 -5.70 10.67 1.59
C HIS A 86 -6.40 11.95 2.08
N CYS A 87 -5.65 12.98 2.48
CA CYS A 87 -6.20 14.27 2.87
C CYS A 87 -6.99 14.92 1.71
N ARG A 88 -6.43 14.93 0.50
CA ARG A 88 -7.10 15.46 -0.70
C ARG A 88 -8.41 14.72 -1.03
N ILE A 89 -8.41 13.41 -0.93
CA ILE A 89 -9.61 12.58 -1.11
C ILE A 89 -10.67 12.94 -0.07
N PHE A 90 -10.29 13.03 1.19
CA PHE A 90 -11.19 13.38 2.28
C PHE A 90 -11.77 14.78 2.14
N GLU A 91 -10.98 15.78 1.76
CA GLU A 91 -11.43 17.16 1.48
C GLU A 91 -12.50 17.19 0.38
N ALA A 92 -12.29 16.46 -0.72
CA ALA A 92 -13.28 16.35 -1.80
C ALA A 92 -14.58 15.68 -1.31
N MET A 93 -14.48 14.64 -0.47
CA MET A 93 -15.65 14.00 0.14
C MET A 93 -16.40 14.96 1.08
N GLN A 94 -15.68 15.76 1.86
CA GLN A 94 -16.29 16.77 2.75
C GLN A 94 -17.03 17.85 1.98
N ALA A 95 -16.50 18.24 0.80
CA ALA A 95 -17.14 19.18 -0.10
C ALA A 95 -18.36 18.59 -0.84
N GLY A 96 -18.61 17.27 -0.69
CA GLY A 96 -19.65 16.54 -1.41
C GLY A 96 -19.31 16.24 -2.87
N ASP A 97 -18.07 16.50 -3.29
CA ASP A 97 -17.57 16.18 -4.65
C ASP A 97 -17.03 14.75 -4.73
N PHE A 98 -17.94 13.79 -4.73
CA PHE A 98 -17.61 12.37 -4.80
C PHE A 98 -17.05 11.95 -6.17
N VAL A 99 -17.27 12.74 -7.22
CA VAL A 99 -16.66 12.49 -8.53
C VAL A 99 -15.17 12.82 -8.43
N ARG A 100 -14.84 14.00 -7.91
CA ARG A 100 -13.44 14.40 -7.70
C ARG A 100 -12.72 13.47 -6.69
N ALA A 101 -13.39 13.08 -5.60
CA ALA A 101 -12.84 12.13 -4.66
C ALA A 101 -12.48 10.78 -5.32
N ALA A 102 -13.30 10.32 -6.27
CA ALA A 102 -13.03 9.09 -7.03
C ALA A 102 -11.83 9.24 -7.97
N GLU A 103 -11.71 10.40 -8.65
CA GLU A 103 -10.55 10.70 -9.51
C GLU A 103 -9.24 10.76 -8.68
N LEU A 104 -9.27 11.50 -7.58
CA LEU A 104 -8.15 11.59 -6.65
C LEU A 104 -7.74 10.23 -6.08
N SER A 105 -8.70 9.31 -5.87
CA SER A 105 -8.39 7.96 -5.43
C SER A 105 -7.63 7.14 -6.48
N VAL A 106 -7.93 7.33 -7.76
CA VAL A 106 -7.18 6.69 -8.86
C VAL A 106 -5.78 7.30 -8.95
N GLU A 107 -5.68 8.64 -9.01
CA GLU A 107 -4.40 9.35 -9.01
C GLU A 107 -3.50 8.88 -7.85
N HIS A 108 -4.07 8.78 -6.65
CA HIS A 108 -3.35 8.33 -5.45
C HIS A 108 -2.83 6.88 -5.58
N LEU A 109 -3.62 5.95 -6.12
CA LEU A 109 -3.19 4.57 -6.32
C LEU A 109 -2.07 4.46 -7.36
N ASP A 110 -2.12 5.26 -8.42
CA ASP A 110 -1.04 5.34 -9.42
C ASP A 110 0.25 5.88 -8.77
N GLU A 111 0.15 6.91 -7.91
CA GLU A 111 1.28 7.46 -7.15
C GLU A 111 1.89 6.41 -6.19
N VAL A 112 1.05 5.61 -5.54
CA VAL A 112 1.51 4.51 -4.67
C VAL A 112 2.24 3.45 -5.47
N GLU A 113 1.72 3.04 -6.64
CA GLU A 113 2.38 2.05 -7.52
C GLU A 113 3.76 2.54 -7.96
N ILE A 114 3.86 3.79 -8.41
CA ILE A 114 5.14 4.41 -8.82
C ILE A 114 6.11 4.47 -7.64
N GLY A 115 5.60 4.67 -6.43
CA GLY A 115 6.40 4.77 -5.20
C GLY A 115 6.97 3.45 -4.69
N LEU A 116 6.59 2.31 -5.28
CA LEU A 116 7.12 0.99 -4.91
C LEU A 116 8.37 0.67 -5.72
N ASP A 117 9.52 0.59 -5.07
CA ASP A 117 10.76 0.10 -5.71
C ASP A 117 10.75 -1.43 -5.78
N LEU A 118 10.07 -1.97 -6.79
CA LEU A 118 10.01 -3.41 -7.03
C LEU A 118 11.28 -3.97 -7.70
N THR A 119 12.25 -3.12 -8.04
CA THR A 119 13.51 -3.54 -8.67
C THR A 119 14.51 -4.06 -7.64
N THR A 120 14.42 -3.56 -6.42
CA THR A 120 15.27 -3.98 -5.31
C THR A 120 14.59 -5.10 -4.54
N ARG A 121 15.21 -6.28 -4.55
CA ARG A 121 14.70 -7.39 -3.71
C ARG A 121 15.15 -7.16 -2.26
N PRO A 122 14.26 -6.82 -1.33
CA PRO A 122 14.65 -6.67 0.05
C PRO A 122 15.15 -8.02 0.60
N ASP A 123 16.19 -7.97 1.43
CA ASP A 123 16.59 -9.12 2.23
C ASP A 123 15.75 -9.13 3.52
N PRO A 124 14.71 -9.98 3.63
CA PRO A 124 13.82 -10.01 4.80
C PRO A 124 14.55 -10.45 6.08
N LEU A 125 15.78 -10.93 5.96
CA LEU A 125 16.61 -11.36 7.07
C LEU A 125 17.74 -10.36 7.40
N SER A 126 17.78 -9.21 6.73
CA SER A 126 18.86 -8.23 6.93
C SER A 126 18.98 -7.76 8.38
N GLU A 127 17.85 -7.42 9.02
CA GLU A 127 17.82 -7.00 10.42
C GLU A 127 18.19 -8.14 11.38
N LEU A 128 17.69 -9.35 11.10
CA LEU A 128 18.03 -10.52 11.90
C LEU A 128 19.51 -10.88 11.77
N ARG A 129 20.08 -10.81 10.56
CA ARG A 129 21.51 -11.01 10.34
C ARG A 129 22.36 -9.99 11.03
N SER A 130 21.96 -8.72 10.97
CA SER A 130 22.64 -7.63 11.66
C SER A 130 22.66 -7.86 13.17
N SER A 131 21.51 -8.25 13.74
CA SER A 131 21.37 -8.53 15.17
C SER A 131 22.15 -9.75 15.63
N LEU A 132 22.32 -10.75 14.75
CA LEU A 132 23.06 -11.98 15.04
C LEU A 132 24.53 -11.91 14.60
N SER A 133 24.98 -10.78 14.06
CA SER A 133 26.35 -10.60 13.50
C SER A 133 26.73 -11.69 12.48
N LEU A 134 25.76 -12.22 11.76
CA LEU A 134 26.00 -13.24 10.76
C LEU A 134 26.51 -12.62 9.44
N PRO A 135 27.53 -13.20 8.78
CA PRO A 135 28.00 -12.70 7.49
C PRO A 135 26.89 -12.79 6.44
N ALA A 136 26.75 -11.73 5.65
CA ALA A 136 25.81 -11.70 4.52
C ALA A 136 26.14 -12.85 3.57
N LYS A 137 25.20 -13.79 3.36
CA LYS A 137 25.31 -14.77 2.29
C LYS A 137 25.02 -14.06 0.99
N THR A 138 25.97 -14.13 0.05
CA THR A 138 25.73 -13.72 -1.33
C THR A 138 24.59 -14.56 -1.89
N VAL A 139 23.44 -13.95 -2.13
CA VAL A 139 22.30 -14.63 -2.76
C VAL A 139 22.73 -14.91 -4.20
N PRO A 140 22.73 -16.16 -4.68
CA PRO A 140 23.02 -16.46 -6.08
C PRO A 140 22.00 -15.72 -6.94
N GLN A 141 22.49 -14.94 -7.91
CA GLN A 141 21.61 -14.35 -8.91
C GLN A 141 20.90 -15.48 -9.64
N LEU A 142 19.58 -15.44 -9.67
CA LEU A 142 18.79 -16.30 -10.53
C LEU A 142 19.20 -16.04 -11.98
N PRO A 143 19.41 -17.09 -12.79
CA PRO A 143 19.77 -16.92 -14.20
C PRO A 143 18.67 -16.09 -14.90
N ASP A 144 19.12 -15.16 -15.74
CA ASP A 144 18.27 -14.30 -16.56
C ASP A 144 17.30 -15.15 -17.39
N PRO A 145 15.96 -14.98 -17.23
CA PRO A 145 14.98 -15.77 -17.96
C PRO A 145 15.06 -15.59 -19.50
N LYS A 146 15.86 -14.65 -20.00
CA LYS A 146 16.07 -14.44 -21.43
C LYS A 146 17.20 -15.25 -22.06
N ASN A 147 17.95 -16.00 -21.27
CA ASN A 147 19.06 -16.83 -21.80
C ASN A 147 18.60 -18.26 -22.04
N HIS A 148 17.78 -18.48 -23.07
CA HIS A 148 17.39 -19.79 -23.57
C HIS A 148 18.51 -20.38 -24.45
N ASN A 149 19.58 -20.87 -23.81
CA ASN A 149 20.56 -21.75 -24.52
C ASN A 149 20.56 -23.13 -23.84
N PHE A 150 19.43 -23.83 -23.96
CA PHE A 150 19.33 -25.22 -23.54
C PHE A 150 19.82 -26.11 -24.71
N LYS A 151 21.14 -26.31 -24.84
CA LYS A 151 21.71 -27.43 -25.59
C LYS A 151 22.05 -28.54 -24.59
N GLY A 152 21.07 -29.34 -24.26
CA GLY A 152 21.22 -30.57 -23.51
C GLY A 152 20.96 -31.78 -24.42
N ALA A 153 22.00 -32.48 -24.77
CA ALA A 153 21.93 -33.70 -25.57
C ALA A 153 21.18 -34.79 -24.77
N ILE A 154 20.09 -35.31 -25.34
CA ILE A 154 19.43 -36.53 -24.92
C ILE A 154 20.34 -37.68 -25.40
N LYS A 155 20.97 -38.40 -24.45
CA LYS A 155 21.52 -39.73 -24.69
C LYS A 155 20.44 -40.75 -24.37
N THR A 156 19.99 -41.41 -25.42
CA THR A 156 19.19 -42.64 -25.36
C THR A 156 20.06 -43.80 -24.89
N CYS A 157 19.57 -44.57 -23.96
CA CYS A 157 19.68 -46.03 -23.80
C CYS A 157 18.36 -46.55 -23.33
#